data_cb183213b28970ca5e492a05d379cb81
#
_entry.id   cb183213b28970ca5e492a05d379cb81
#
_cell.length_a   1.000
_cell.length_b   1.000
_cell.length_c   1.000
_cell.angle_alpha   90.00
_cell.angle_beta   90.00
_cell.angle_gamma   90.00
#
_symmetry.space_group_name_H-M   'P 1'
#
loop_
_entity.id
_entity.type
_entity.pdbx_description
1 polymer ?
#
loop_
_entity_poly.entity_id
_entity_poly.type
_entity_poly.pdbx_seq_one_letter_code
_entity_poly.pdbx_strand_id
1 'polypeptide(L)'
;MEEKSYVEDIDRSIYDIRNEEKDEYRIEEGLTPAIIDKLSKEKHDPVWMQQFRLQSLQIYNEMKIPDWGPSIEGLDMDHIVTYVRPNTKMQGSWKDVPQDIKDTFERLGIPQAERKSLAGVGAQYDSELVYHNVKDEVAAQGVVYTDMESALKGEYADMVHKYFMKLVTPRDHKFAALHGAVWSGGSFVYVPKGVQVSIPLQSCFRLNAKGAGQFEHTLIIVDEGASLHFIEGCSAPKYNVANLHAGCVELYVKKNAKLRYSTIENWSKNMYNLNTKRALVEEGGTIEWVSGSFGSHVSYLYPMSILKGRGAKMEFTGITFAGKGQNLDTGAKVVHAAPDTSSYMNTRSISKDGGISTFRSSVVVNKDACGSKSAVSCQSLMLDSESRSDTIPAMDIRTRKASVGHEAKIGSISDDAVFYLMSRGMSEEDARALIVSGFADNVSKELPLEYAVEMNNLIRLEMKGCIG
;
A
#
# COMPACT_ATOMS: atom_id res chain seq x y z
N MET A 1 -21.04 -31.05 26.03
CA MET A 1 -20.72 -30.84 24.58
C MET A 1 -20.39 -29.37 24.45
N GLU A 2 -19.11 -29.05 24.42
CA GLU A 2 -18.68 -27.72 24.11
C GLU A 2 -19.00 -27.40 22.64
N GLU A 3 -19.91 -26.48 22.40
CA GLU A 3 -20.08 -25.91 21.06
C GLU A 3 -18.81 -25.12 20.74
N LYS A 4 -17.95 -25.72 19.93
CA LYS A 4 -16.84 -24.99 19.32
C LYS A 4 -17.44 -23.85 18.48
N SER A 5 -17.16 -22.62 18.84
CA SER A 5 -17.40 -21.49 17.97
C SER A 5 -16.66 -21.75 16.63
N TYR A 6 -17.40 -21.75 15.55
CA TYR A 6 -16.91 -22.07 14.20
C TYR A 6 -16.00 -20.95 13.68
N VAL A 7 -14.77 -20.91 14.12
CA VAL A 7 -13.68 -20.25 13.40
C VAL A 7 -12.49 -21.20 13.50
N GLU A 8 -12.14 -21.83 12.41
CA GLU A 8 -10.93 -22.65 12.31
C GLU A 8 -9.74 -21.83 12.79
N ASP A 9 -8.88 -22.47 13.55
CA ASP A 9 -7.65 -21.88 14.07
C ASP A 9 -6.76 -21.48 12.89
N ILE A 10 -6.60 -20.18 12.65
CA ILE A 10 -5.81 -19.67 11.53
C ILE A 10 -4.34 -19.80 11.90
N ASP A 11 -3.63 -20.62 11.14
CA ASP A 11 -2.19 -20.79 11.28
C ASP A 11 -1.45 -19.72 10.46
N ARG A 12 -0.51 -18.95 11.09
CA ARG A 12 0.31 -17.96 10.41
C ARG A 12 1.21 -18.55 9.32
N SER A 13 1.49 -19.85 9.36
CA SER A 13 2.23 -20.56 8.31
C SER A 13 1.62 -20.39 6.92
N ILE A 14 0.33 -20.07 6.83
CA ILE A 14 -0.37 -19.74 5.58
C ILE A 14 0.29 -18.56 4.87
N TYR A 15 0.76 -17.55 5.61
CA TYR A 15 1.36 -16.32 5.07
C TYR A 15 2.88 -16.45 4.88
N ASP A 16 3.53 -17.36 5.60
CA ASP A 16 4.99 -17.59 5.55
C ASP A 16 5.41 -18.64 4.49
N ILE A 17 4.55 -18.93 3.53
CA ILE A 17 4.85 -19.88 2.46
C ILE A 17 6.05 -19.36 1.66
N ARG A 18 7.02 -20.24 1.46
CA ARG A 18 8.17 -20.01 0.60
C ARG A 18 8.13 -21.01 -0.55
N ASN A 19 8.17 -20.49 -1.76
CA ASN A 19 8.46 -21.33 -2.91
C ASN A 19 9.97 -21.49 -3.04
N GLU A 20 10.39 -22.59 -3.66
CA GLU A 20 11.77 -22.77 -4.07
C GLU A 20 12.17 -21.60 -5.01
N GLU A 21 13.35 -21.01 -4.79
CA GLU A 21 13.87 -19.96 -5.66
C GLU A 21 14.25 -20.59 -7.01
N LYS A 22 13.45 -20.30 -8.05
CA LYS A 22 13.63 -20.75 -9.43
C LYS A 22 13.70 -19.52 -10.34
N ASP A 23 14.73 -18.71 -10.13
CA ASP A 23 14.92 -17.49 -10.90
C ASP A 23 15.43 -17.84 -12.31
N GLU A 24 14.83 -17.26 -13.35
CA GLU A 24 15.42 -17.27 -14.68
C GLU A 24 16.60 -16.30 -14.79
N TYR A 25 16.49 -15.18 -14.07
CA TYR A 25 17.53 -14.16 -14.02
C TYR A 25 17.50 -13.42 -12.68
N ARG A 26 18.67 -13.15 -12.13
CA ARG A 26 18.87 -12.33 -10.95
C ARG A 26 20.03 -11.36 -11.22
N ILE A 27 19.77 -10.06 -11.04
CA ILE A 27 20.83 -9.03 -11.16
C ILE A 27 21.76 -9.10 -9.95
N GLU A 28 22.98 -8.60 -10.10
CA GLU A 28 23.92 -8.50 -9.00
C GLU A 28 23.41 -7.56 -7.90
N GLU A 29 23.86 -7.78 -6.67
CA GLU A 29 23.56 -6.93 -5.52
C GLU A 29 24.10 -5.51 -5.70
N GLY A 30 23.42 -4.54 -5.07
CA GLY A 30 23.87 -3.16 -4.97
C GLY A 30 23.30 -2.21 -6.02
N LEU A 31 23.81 -0.99 -6.00
CA LEU A 31 23.34 0.15 -6.78
C LEU A 31 24.50 0.87 -7.47
N THR A 32 24.85 0.42 -8.67
CA THR A 32 25.90 1.06 -9.49
C THR A 32 25.35 1.44 -10.85
N PRO A 33 25.96 2.40 -11.58
CA PRO A 33 25.56 2.72 -12.96
C PRO A 33 25.57 1.51 -13.88
N ALA A 34 26.52 0.56 -13.69
CA ALA A 34 26.60 -0.66 -14.48
C ALA A 34 25.41 -1.60 -14.22
N ILE A 35 24.97 -1.73 -12.97
CA ILE A 35 23.77 -2.51 -12.59
C ILE A 35 22.51 -1.88 -13.20
N ILE A 36 22.37 -0.56 -13.11
CA ILE A 36 21.23 0.16 -13.72
C ILE A 36 21.21 0.01 -15.25
N ASP A 37 22.36 0.08 -15.91
CA ASP A 37 22.46 -0.14 -17.35
C ASP A 37 22.07 -1.58 -17.73
N LYS A 38 22.50 -2.58 -16.96
CA LYS A 38 22.08 -3.98 -17.14
C LYS A 38 20.58 -4.14 -16.96
N LEU A 39 20.00 -3.56 -15.90
CA LEU A 39 18.55 -3.58 -15.66
C LEU A 39 17.78 -2.97 -16.82
N SER A 40 18.22 -1.80 -17.30
CA SER A 40 17.58 -1.12 -18.43
C SER A 40 17.64 -1.94 -19.73
N LYS A 41 18.76 -2.61 -20.00
CA LYS A 41 18.90 -3.53 -21.13
C LYS A 41 18.00 -4.76 -20.98
N GLU A 42 17.95 -5.35 -19.80
CA GLU A 42 17.11 -6.50 -19.49
C GLU A 42 15.62 -6.20 -19.69
N LYS A 43 15.20 -4.98 -19.24
CA LYS A 43 13.84 -4.48 -19.41
C LYS A 43 13.55 -3.96 -20.82
N HIS A 44 14.54 -3.89 -21.73
CA HIS A 44 14.41 -3.29 -23.06
C HIS A 44 13.82 -1.88 -23.01
N ASP A 45 14.33 -1.05 -22.10
CA ASP A 45 13.84 0.30 -21.90
C ASP A 45 14.07 1.20 -23.13
N PRO A 46 13.15 2.14 -23.42
CA PRO A 46 13.43 3.21 -24.38
C PRO A 46 14.55 4.12 -23.84
N VAL A 47 15.26 4.79 -24.75
CA VAL A 47 16.44 5.61 -24.40
C VAL A 47 16.15 6.63 -23.29
N TRP A 48 14.99 7.28 -23.31
CA TRP A 48 14.63 8.25 -22.28
C TRP A 48 14.48 7.62 -20.89
N MET A 49 14.00 6.37 -20.80
CA MET A 49 13.86 5.66 -19.55
C MET A 49 15.23 5.25 -18.98
N GLN A 50 16.13 4.76 -19.82
CA GLN A 50 17.52 4.48 -19.41
C GLN A 50 18.19 5.73 -18.83
N GLN A 51 18.07 6.86 -19.52
CA GLN A 51 18.59 8.14 -19.04
C GLN A 51 17.94 8.57 -17.71
N PHE A 52 16.63 8.40 -17.58
CA PHE A 52 15.88 8.70 -16.37
C PHE A 52 16.36 7.86 -15.19
N ARG A 53 16.59 6.55 -15.38
CA ARG A 53 17.12 5.66 -14.34
C ARG A 53 18.50 6.12 -13.85
N LEU A 54 19.42 6.39 -14.77
CA LEU A 54 20.77 6.85 -14.42
C LEU A 54 20.75 8.21 -13.70
N GLN A 55 19.88 9.12 -14.14
CA GLN A 55 19.67 10.41 -13.47
C GLN A 55 19.11 10.23 -12.05
N SER A 56 18.17 9.30 -11.89
CA SER A 56 17.58 8.98 -10.60
C SER A 56 18.62 8.36 -9.65
N LEU A 57 19.52 7.51 -10.14
CA LEU A 57 20.64 6.98 -9.36
C LEU A 57 21.59 8.09 -8.90
N GLN A 58 21.90 9.06 -9.79
CA GLN A 58 22.72 10.20 -9.40
C GLN A 58 22.06 11.00 -8.26
N ILE A 59 20.76 11.30 -8.39
CA ILE A 59 19.99 11.99 -7.34
C ILE A 59 19.98 11.17 -6.04
N TYR A 60 19.81 9.85 -6.12
CA TYR A 60 19.88 8.97 -4.96
C TYR A 60 21.21 9.10 -4.20
N ASN A 61 22.34 9.13 -4.93
CA ASN A 61 23.67 9.27 -4.33
C ASN A 61 23.89 10.63 -3.66
N GLU A 62 23.26 11.69 -4.20
CA GLU A 62 23.34 13.06 -3.64
C GLU A 62 22.46 13.24 -2.40
N MET A 63 21.38 12.46 -2.26
CA MET A 63 20.39 12.62 -1.20
C MET A 63 20.78 11.88 0.10
N LYS A 64 20.45 12.51 1.22
CA LYS A 64 20.54 11.89 2.54
C LYS A 64 19.30 11.04 2.81
N ILE A 65 19.48 10.01 3.65
CA ILE A 65 18.36 9.26 4.22
C ILE A 65 17.54 10.22 5.10
N PRO A 66 16.20 10.19 5.03
CA PRO A 66 15.35 10.96 5.94
C PRO A 66 15.62 10.59 7.40
N ASP A 67 15.69 11.60 8.27
CA ASP A 67 15.99 11.48 9.71
C ASP A 67 14.77 11.62 10.62
N TRP A 68 13.61 11.87 10.05
CA TRP A 68 12.36 12.11 10.78
C TRP A 68 11.54 10.85 11.09
N GLY A 69 11.82 9.73 10.44
CA GLY A 69 11.13 8.44 10.61
C GLY A 69 11.89 7.47 11.49
N PRO A 70 11.40 6.23 11.65
CA PRO A 70 12.12 5.14 12.28
C PRO A 70 13.50 4.91 11.69
N SER A 71 14.44 4.38 12.49
CA SER A 71 15.73 3.95 11.96
C SER A 71 15.56 2.85 10.93
N ILE A 72 16.28 2.96 9.82
CA ILE A 72 16.40 1.90 8.82
C ILE A 72 17.79 1.22 8.90
N GLU A 73 18.45 1.35 10.03
CA GLU A 73 19.67 0.60 10.35
C GLU A 73 19.41 -0.90 10.20
N GLY A 74 20.26 -1.60 9.50
CA GLY A 74 20.03 -3.01 9.12
C GLY A 74 19.51 -3.21 7.68
N LEU A 75 19.10 -2.14 7.00
CA LEU A 75 18.88 -2.15 5.56
C LEU A 75 20.18 -1.75 4.84
N ASP A 76 20.89 -2.73 4.32
CA ASP A 76 22.11 -2.53 3.55
C ASP A 76 21.82 -2.57 2.04
N MET A 77 21.83 -1.39 1.41
CA MET A 77 21.52 -1.26 -0.02
C MET A 77 22.60 -1.84 -0.93
N ASP A 78 23.82 -2.05 -0.42
CA ASP A 78 24.90 -2.67 -1.19
C ASP A 78 24.71 -4.19 -1.32
N HIS A 79 23.83 -4.77 -0.49
CA HIS A 79 23.49 -6.20 -0.50
C HIS A 79 22.02 -6.48 -0.88
N ILE A 80 21.28 -5.51 -1.42
CA ILE A 80 19.93 -5.71 -1.94
C ILE A 80 20.00 -6.03 -3.43
N VAL A 81 19.36 -7.13 -3.83
CA VAL A 81 19.11 -7.47 -5.23
C VAL A 81 17.91 -6.67 -5.71
N THR A 82 18.12 -5.84 -6.71
CA THR A 82 17.08 -4.89 -7.17
C THR A 82 16.17 -5.43 -8.26
N TYR A 83 16.51 -6.57 -8.86
CA TYR A 83 15.68 -7.21 -9.87
C TYR A 83 15.85 -8.73 -9.88
N VAL A 84 14.72 -9.43 -9.83
CA VAL A 84 14.63 -10.90 -9.92
C VAL A 84 13.51 -11.25 -10.88
N ARG A 85 13.85 -11.96 -11.97
CA ARG A 85 12.84 -12.49 -12.90
C ARG A 85 12.59 -13.97 -12.58
N PRO A 86 11.33 -14.32 -12.21
CA PRO A 86 10.96 -15.71 -11.98
C PRO A 86 10.99 -16.50 -13.29
N ASN A 87 11.18 -17.82 -13.19
CA ASN A 87 11.15 -18.72 -14.35
C ASN A 87 9.71 -18.99 -14.81
N THR A 88 9.00 -17.92 -15.14
CA THR A 88 7.66 -17.98 -15.73
C THR A 88 7.39 -16.71 -16.54
N LYS A 89 6.62 -16.84 -17.62
CA LYS A 89 6.17 -15.68 -18.40
C LYS A 89 4.79 -15.26 -17.95
N MET A 90 4.44 -14.02 -18.22
CA MET A 90 3.08 -13.51 -17.99
C MET A 90 2.05 -14.38 -18.73
N GLN A 91 1.03 -14.82 -18.00
CA GLN A 91 -0.06 -15.64 -18.50
C GLN A 91 -1.37 -14.85 -18.53
N GLY A 92 -2.13 -14.98 -19.59
CA GLY A 92 -3.48 -14.43 -19.72
C GLY A 92 -4.57 -15.32 -19.11
N SER A 93 -4.23 -16.57 -18.79
CA SER A 93 -5.12 -17.54 -18.16
C SER A 93 -4.51 -18.04 -16.85
N TRP A 94 -5.30 -18.02 -15.77
CA TRP A 94 -4.87 -18.55 -14.48
C TRP A 94 -4.51 -20.03 -14.53
N LYS A 95 -5.09 -20.78 -15.46
CA LYS A 95 -4.80 -22.23 -15.63
C LYS A 95 -3.34 -22.48 -16.02
N ASP A 96 -2.73 -21.53 -16.72
CA ASP A 96 -1.37 -21.65 -17.28
C ASP A 96 -0.29 -21.13 -16.34
N VAL A 97 -0.65 -20.48 -15.23
CA VAL A 97 0.29 -20.07 -14.17
C VAL A 97 0.84 -21.33 -13.47
N PRO A 98 2.16 -21.38 -13.15
CA PRO A 98 2.75 -22.49 -12.40
C PRO A 98 2.01 -22.80 -11.08
N GLN A 99 1.92 -24.09 -10.72
CA GLN A 99 1.07 -24.54 -9.61
C GLN A 99 1.54 -23.99 -8.25
N ASP A 100 2.84 -23.92 -8.01
CA ASP A 100 3.44 -23.37 -6.79
C ASP A 100 3.10 -21.88 -6.60
N ILE A 101 3.10 -21.10 -7.68
CA ILE A 101 2.68 -19.70 -7.68
C ILE A 101 1.16 -19.59 -7.44
N LYS A 102 0.35 -20.45 -8.10
CA LYS A 102 -1.10 -20.52 -7.85
C LYS A 102 -1.39 -20.78 -6.38
N ASP A 103 -0.78 -21.84 -5.85
CA ASP A 103 -0.96 -22.26 -4.46
C ASP A 103 -0.62 -21.13 -3.48
N THR A 104 0.44 -20.35 -3.79
CA THR A 104 0.82 -19.18 -3.01
C THR A 104 -0.29 -18.13 -3.00
N PHE A 105 -0.76 -17.72 -4.17
CA PHE A 105 -1.80 -16.69 -4.26
C PHE A 105 -3.16 -17.17 -3.73
N GLU A 106 -3.49 -18.45 -3.88
CA GLU A 106 -4.73 -19.04 -3.34
C GLU A 106 -4.71 -19.07 -1.81
N ARG A 107 -3.57 -19.41 -1.21
CA ARG A 107 -3.40 -19.41 0.26
C ARG A 107 -3.33 -18.00 0.85
N LEU A 108 -2.88 -17.01 0.07
CA LEU A 108 -2.84 -15.61 0.48
C LEU A 108 -4.19 -14.89 0.35
N GLY A 109 -5.27 -15.62 0.11
CA GLY A 109 -6.61 -15.04 0.10
C GLY A 109 -7.05 -14.49 -1.26
N ILE A 110 -6.50 -15.01 -2.38
CA ILE A 110 -7.05 -14.76 -3.72
C ILE A 110 -7.75 -16.04 -4.22
N PRO A 111 -8.90 -16.44 -3.64
CA PRO A 111 -9.66 -17.62 -4.05
C PRO A 111 -10.14 -17.48 -5.49
N GLN A 112 -10.42 -18.60 -6.14
CA GLN A 112 -10.98 -18.57 -7.50
C GLN A 112 -12.32 -17.79 -7.60
N ALA A 113 -13.08 -17.76 -6.49
CA ALA A 113 -14.35 -17.02 -6.43
C ALA A 113 -14.13 -15.51 -6.48
N GLU A 114 -13.07 -14.99 -5.84
CA GLU A 114 -12.72 -13.55 -5.84
C GLU A 114 -12.30 -13.10 -7.23
N ARG A 115 -11.48 -13.90 -7.93
CA ARG A 115 -11.09 -13.59 -9.32
C ARG A 115 -12.28 -13.51 -10.26
N LYS A 116 -13.35 -14.24 -9.99
CA LYS A 116 -14.60 -14.18 -10.78
C LYS A 116 -15.42 -12.92 -10.47
N SER A 117 -15.31 -12.39 -9.25
CA SER A 117 -16.06 -11.20 -8.80
C SER A 117 -15.36 -9.87 -9.13
N LEU A 118 -14.09 -9.88 -9.54
CA LEU A 118 -13.32 -8.69 -9.89
C LEU A 118 -13.42 -8.35 -11.38
N ALA A 119 -13.24 -7.07 -11.70
CA ALA A 119 -13.25 -6.57 -13.08
C ALA A 119 -11.95 -6.89 -13.84
N GLY A 120 -10.85 -7.07 -13.10
CA GLY A 120 -9.56 -7.47 -13.61
C GLY A 120 -8.60 -7.75 -12.47
N VAL A 121 -7.63 -8.62 -12.71
CA VAL A 121 -6.64 -9.05 -11.72
C VAL A 121 -5.25 -9.07 -12.36
N GLY A 122 -4.28 -8.46 -11.68
CA GLY A 122 -2.86 -8.61 -11.93
C GLY A 122 -2.18 -9.31 -10.77
N ALA A 123 -1.27 -10.23 -11.03
CA ALA A 123 -0.45 -10.87 -10.02
C ALA A 123 1.02 -10.73 -10.39
N GLN A 124 1.78 -10.05 -9.54
CA GLN A 124 3.23 -9.91 -9.65
C GLN A 124 3.91 -10.83 -8.65
N TYR A 125 4.92 -11.53 -9.13
CA TYR A 125 5.79 -12.39 -8.33
C TYR A 125 7.23 -11.94 -8.50
N ASP A 126 7.87 -11.55 -7.42
CA ASP A 126 9.15 -10.85 -7.42
C ASP A 126 9.10 -9.57 -8.28
N SER A 127 9.91 -9.45 -9.32
CA SER A 127 9.98 -8.24 -10.13
C SER A 127 9.11 -8.24 -11.39
N GLU A 128 8.33 -9.32 -11.64
CA GLU A 128 7.58 -9.47 -12.89
C GLU A 128 6.11 -9.83 -12.67
N LEU A 129 5.26 -9.33 -13.56
CA LEU A 129 3.88 -9.76 -13.65
C LEU A 129 3.81 -11.19 -14.22
N VAL A 130 3.18 -12.11 -13.48
CA VAL A 130 3.06 -13.53 -13.84
C VAL A 130 1.65 -13.90 -14.33
N TYR A 131 0.67 -13.08 -13.98
CA TYR A 131 -0.72 -13.23 -14.42
C TYR A 131 -1.37 -11.87 -14.60
N HIS A 132 -2.16 -11.73 -15.66
CA HIS A 132 -2.97 -10.55 -15.90
C HIS A 132 -4.22 -10.89 -16.69
N ASN A 133 -5.36 -10.39 -16.24
CA ASN A 133 -6.63 -10.54 -16.94
C ASN A 133 -7.57 -9.34 -16.64
N VAL A 134 -8.31 -8.92 -17.64
CA VAL A 134 -9.40 -7.92 -17.55
C VAL A 134 -10.64 -8.53 -18.18
N LYS A 135 -11.80 -8.35 -17.55
CA LYS A 135 -13.06 -8.79 -18.14
C LYS A 135 -13.39 -8.05 -19.43
N ASP A 136 -13.85 -8.78 -20.42
CA ASP A 136 -14.21 -8.24 -21.74
C ASP A 136 -15.21 -7.08 -21.64
N GLU A 137 -16.17 -7.16 -20.72
CA GLU A 137 -17.17 -6.09 -20.46
C GLU A 137 -16.56 -4.77 -20.03
N VAL A 138 -15.44 -4.83 -19.30
CA VAL A 138 -14.71 -3.66 -18.81
C VAL A 138 -13.78 -3.14 -19.91
N ALA A 139 -13.08 -4.02 -20.60
CA ALA A 139 -12.23 -3.68 -21.74
C ALA A 139 -13.06 -3.06 -22.89
N ALA A 140 -14.28 -3.56 -23.15
CA ALA A 140 -15.19 -3.01 -24.16
C ALA A 140 -15.64 -1.56 -23.87
N GLN A 141 -15.55 -1.10 -22.61
CA GLN A 141 -15.78 0.29 -22.24
C GLN A 141 -14.56 1.19 -22.47
N GLY A 142 -13.45 0.64 -23.00
CA GLY A 142 -12.21 1.34 -23.23
C GLY A 142 -11.34 1.47 -21.96
N VAL A 143 -11.67 0.75 -20.89
CA VAL A 143 -10.80 0.69 -19.69
C VAL A 143 -9.54 -0.08 -20.02
N VAL A 144 -8.41 0.54 -19.75
CA VAL A 144 -7.09 -0.08 -19.89
C VAL A 144 -6.60 -0.50 -18.53
N TYR A 145 -6.20 -1.76 -18.39
CA TYR A 145 -5.43 -2.26 -17.27
C TYR A 145 -4.36 -3.19 -17.83
N THR A 146 -3.10 -2.86 -17.63
CA THR A 146 -1.95 -3.63 -18.12
C THR A 146 -0.77 -3.43 -17.17
N ASP A 147 0.33 -4.15 -17.39
CA ASP A 147 1.58 -3.89 -16.68
C ASP A 147 2.27 -2.61 -17.20
N MET A 148 3.10 -2.02 -16.34
CA MET A 148 3.78 -0.76 -16.64
C MET A 148 4.77 -0.86 -17.80
N GLU A 149 5.48 -1.98 -17.95
CA GLU A 149 6.46 -2.16 -19.03
C GLU A 149 5.75 -2.28 -20.39
N SER A 150 4.63 -2.98 -20.46
CA SER A 150 3.81 -3.06 -21.68
C SER A 150 3.24 -1.69 -22.04
N ALA A 151 2.75 -0.93 -21.05
CA ALA A 151 2.27 0.42 -21.27
C ALA A 151 3.39 1.37 -21.75
N LEU A 152 4.59 1.26 -21.18
CA LEU A 152 5.76 2.07 -21.53
C LEU A 152 6.20 1.90 -22.97
N LYS A 153 6.04 0.70 -23.54
CA LYS A 153 6.55 0.31 -24.87
C LYS A 153 5.47 0.21 -25.95
N GLY A 154 4.21 0.17 -25.53
CA GLY A 154 3.07 -0.07 -26.38
C GLY A 154 2.32 1.20 -26.79
N GLU A 155 1.03 1.03 -27.01
CA GLU A 155 0.10 2.08 -27.44
C GLU A 155 0.01 3.25 -26.47
N TYR A 156 0.28 3.01 -25.17
CA TYR A 156 0.18 4.02 -24.10
C TYR A 156 1.50 4.71 -23.77
N ALA A 157 2.56 4.49 -24.55
CA ALA A 157 3.92 5.02 -24.30
C ALA A 157 3.93 6.54 -24.11
N ASP A 158 3.21 7.30 -24.92
CA ASP A 158 3.11 8.77 -24.79
C ASP A 158 2.40 9.18 -23.50
N MET A 159 1.38 8.44 -23.09
CA MET A 159 0.67 8.69 -21.83
C MET A 159 1.59 8.38 -20.63
N VAL A 160 2.29 7.26 -20.67
CA VAL A 160 3.28 6.93 -19.65
C VAL A 160 4.36 8.02 -19.57
N HIS A 161 4.96 8.41 -20.68
CA HIS A 161 5.96 9.47 -20.70
C HIS A 161 5.47 10.81 -20.13
N LYS A 162 4.17 11.13 -20.34
CA LYS A 162 3.53 12.33 -19.82
C LYS A 162 3.33 12.31 -18.31
N TYR A 163 3.03 11.16 -17.71
CA TYR A 163 2.61 11.05 -16.31
C TYR A 163 3.60 10.36 -15.38
N PHE A 164 4.45 9.46 -15.88
CA PHE A 164 5.40 8.68 -15.08
C PHE A 164 6.37 9.55 -14.30
N MET A 165 6.41 9.37 -13.00
CA MET A 165 7.24 10.10 -12.04
C MET A 165 7.19 11.64 -12.22
N LYS A 166 5.98 12.17 -12.51
CA LYS A 166 5.71 13.60 -12.57
C LYS A 166 5.02 14.11 -11.30
N LEU A 167 4.28 13.26 -10.64
CA LEU A 167 3.63 13.59 -9.38
C LEU A 167 4.54 13.22 -8.19
N VAL A 168 5.20 12.07 -8.25
CA VAL A 168 6.31 11.68 -7.37
C VAL A 168 7.61 11.81 -8.15
N THR A 169 8.44 12.82 -7.82
CA THR A 169 9.69 13.04 -8.54
C THR A 169 10.88 12.37 -7.84
N PRO A 170 11.95 11.99 -8.54
CA PRO A 170 13.17 11.49 -7.91
C PRO A 170 13.78 12.45 -6.87
N ARG A 171 13.44 13.76 -6.94
CA ARG A 171 13.94 14.79 -6.02
C ARG A 171 13.10 14.93 -4.75
N ASP A 172 12.04 14.18 -4.58
CA ASP A 172 11.20 14.28 -3.39
C ASP A 172 11.90 13.77 -2.13
N HIS A 173 12.54 12.63 -2.21
CA HIS A 173 13.35 12.02 -1.15
C HIS A 173 14.14 10.82 -1.71
N LYS A 174 15.10 10.33 -0.93
CA LYS A 174 16.05 9.28 -1.34
C LYS A 174 15.37 8.02 -1.88
N PHE A 175 14.25 7.58 -1.29
CA PHE A 175 13.55 6.36 -1.74
C PHE A 175 12.75 6.58 -3.04
N ALA A 176 12.29 7.79 -3.33
CA ALA A 176 11.73 8.14 -4.63
C ALA A 176 12.81 8.13 -5.73
N ALA A 177 14.01 8.60 -5.41
CA ALA A 177 15.16 8.51 -6.32
C ALA A 177 15.57 7.05 -6.55
N LEU A 178 15.61 6.22 -5.49
CA LEU A 178 15.85 4.79 -5.58
C LEU A 178 14.85 4.13 -6.51
N HIS A 179 13.55 4.37 -6.26
CA HIS A 179 12.49 3.84 -7.11
C HIS A 179 12.70 4.21 -8.58
N GLY A 180 12.95 5.49 -8.87
CA GLY A 180 13.20 5.94 -10.24
C GLY A 180 14.37 5.24 -10.94
N ALA A 181 15.40 4.82 -10.18
CA ALA A 181 16.55 4.10 -10.72
C ALA A 181 16.26 2.62 -11.01
N VAL A 182 15.49 1.94 -10.15
CA VAL A 182 15.40 0.45 -10.17
C VAL A 182 13.98 -0.08 -10.36
N TRP A 183 12.97 0.73 -10.61
CA TRP A 183 11.60 0.28 -10.73
C TRP A 183 11.44 -0.87 -11.73
N SER A 184 10.56 -1.81 -11.41
CA SER A 184 10.17 -2.93 -12.27
C SER A 184 8.79 -3.44 -11.87
N GLY A 185 7.99 -3.85 -12.86
CA GLY A 185 6.62 -4.30 -12.65
C GLY A 185 5.66 -3.15 -12.29
N GLY A 186 4.53 -3.53 -11.73
CA GLY A 186 3.46 -2.61 -11.36
C GLY A 186 2.36 -2.52 -12.40
N SER A 187 1.45 -1.56 -12.21
CA SER A 187 0.19 -1.49 -12.94
C SER A 187 -0.01 -0.16 -13.63
N PHE A 188 -0.44 -0.21 -14.88
CA PHE A 188 -0.96 0.94 -15.61
C PHE A 188 -2.48 0.80 -15.78
N VAL A 189 -3.23 1.82 -15.31
CA VAL A 189 -4.69 1.85 -15.44
C VAL A 189 -5.14 3.18 -16.02
N TYR A 190 -5.96 3.11 -17.08
CA TYR A 190 -6.65 4.28 -17.60
C TYR A 190 -8.16 4.00 -17.69
N VAL A 191 -8.95 4.83 -17.05
CA VAL A 191 -10.42 4.79 -17.12
C VAL A 191 -10.91 5.97 -17.94
N PRO A 192 -11.53 5.74 -19.12
CA PRO A 192 -11.97 6.82 -20.00
C PRO A 192 -13.06 7.69 -19.38
N LYS A 193 -13.22 8.89 -19.93
CA LYS A 193 -14.22 9.87 -19.52
C LYS A 193 -15.62 9.28 -19.40
N GLY A 194 -16.24 9.50 -18.23
CA GLY A 194 -17.61 9.12 -17.91
C GLY A 194 -17.83 7.63 -17.60
N VAL A 195 -16.80 6.79 -17.75
CA VAL A 195 -16.91 5.34 -17.50
C VAL A 195 -16.97 5.05 -15.99
N GLN A 196 -17.96 4.26 -15.59
CA GLN A 196 -18.16 3.83 -14.21
C GLN A 196 -17.76 2.37 -14.06
N VAL A 197 -16.59 2.10 -13.49
CA VAL A 197 -16.13 0.74 -13.22
C VAL A 197 -16.73 0.31 -11.87
N SER A 198 -17.82 -0.44 -11.93
CA SER A 198 -18.63 -0.82 -10.75
C SER A 198 -17.99 -1.95 -9.92
N ILE A 199 -17.15 -2.76 -10.54
CA ILE A 199 -16.44 -3.88 -9.91
C ILE A 199 -14.96 -3.51 -9.77
N PRO A 200 -14.30 -3.77 -8.62
CA PRO A 200 -12.91 -3.39 -8.44
C PRO A 200 -11.94 -4.04 -9.42
N LEU A 201 -10.87 -3.32 -9.76
CA LEU A 201 -9.64 -3.88 -10.31
C LEU A 201 -8.69 -4.21 -9.15
N GLN A 202 -7.86 -5.24 -9.30
CA GLN A 202 -6.95 -5.69 -8.26
C GLN A 202 -5.54 -5.95 -8.79
N SER A 203 -4.53 -5.53 -8.03
CA SER A 203 -3.15 -6.00 -8.15
C SER A 203 -2.69 -6.70 -6.88
N CYS A 204 -1.98 -7.81 -7.04
CA CYS A 204 -1.37 -8.55 -5.95
C CYS A 204 0.14 -8.63 -6.17
N PHE A 205 0.91 -8.21 -5.18
CA PHE A 205 2.36 -8.21 -5.20
C PHE A 205 2.91 -9.20 -4.17
N ARG A 206 3.72 -10.15 -4.64
CA ARG A 206 4.38 -11.15 -3.81
C ARG A 206 5.89 -11.09 -4.03
N LEU A 207 6.65 -10.71 -3.01
CA LEU A 207 8.11 -10.82 -3.02
C LEU A 207 8.52 -12.14 -2.38
N ASN A 208 8.97 -13.11 -3.18
CA ASN A 208 9.44 -14.40 -2.70
C ASN A 208 10.97 -14.49 -2.61
N ALA A 209 11.70 -13.69 -3.40
CA ALA A 209 13.15 -13.74 -3.45
C ALA A 209 13.81 -13.23 -2.15
N LYS A 210 14.71 -14.02 -1.60
CA LYS A 210 15.47 -13.69 -0.39
C LYS A 210 16.49 -12.59 -0.67
N GLY A 211 16.57 -11.56 0.23
CA GLY A 211 17.53 -10.45 0.10
C GLY A 211 17.25 -9.55 -1.10
N ALA A 212 16.04 -9.58 -1.63
CA ALA A 212 15.65 -8.77 -2.77
C ALA A 212 14.75 -7.60 -2.38
N GLY A 213 14.66 -6.64 -3.29
CA GLY A 213 13.70 -5.54 -3.25
C GLY A 213 12.59 -5.72 -4.28
N GLN A 214 11.42 -5.13 -3.97
CA GLN A 214 10.29 -4.99 -4.88
C GLN A 214 10.03 -3.50 -5.09
N PHE A 215 9.94 -3.08 -6.37
CA PHE A 215 9.93 -1.67 -6.77
C PHE A 215 8.87 -1.41 -7.84
N GLU A 216 7.67 -1.90 -7.64
CA GLU A 216 6.57 -1.77 -8.60
C GLU A 216 6.12 -0.31 -8.75
N HIS A 217 5.77 0.08 -9.97
CA HIS A 217 5.20 1.40 -10.28
C HIS A 217 3.73 1.27 -10.66
N THR A 218 2.85 1.85 -9.87
CA THR A 218 1.41 1.91 -10.18
C THR A 218 1.04 3.31 -10.66
N LEU A 219 0.58 3.41 -11.89
CA LEU A 219 0.08 4.66 -12.50
C LEU A 219 -1.39 4.51 -12.87
N ILE A 220 -2.26 5.27 -12.20
CA ILE A 220 -3.71 5.24 -12.44
C ILE A 220 -4.20 6.62 -12.87
N ILE A 221 -4.92 6.66 -13.98
CA ILE A 221 -5.56 7.87 -14.51
C ILE A 221 -7.07 7.59 -14.62
N VAL A 222 -7.86 8.27 -13.80
CA VAL A 222 -9.33 8.22 -13.86
C VAL A 222 -9.81 9.52 -14.49
N ASP A 223 -10.30 9.44 -15.73
CA ASP A 223 -10.62 10.61 -16.54
C ASP A 223 -11.95 11.28 -16.10
N GLU A 224 -12.26 12.41 -16.67
CA GLU A 224 -13.37 13.29 -16.28
C GLU A 224 -14.69 12.53 -16.08
N GLY A 225 -15.29 12.66 -14.90
CA GLY A 225 -16.55 12.04 -14.54
C GLY A 225 -16.54 10.51 -14.43
N ALA A 226 -15.37 9.87 -14.54
CA ALA A 226 -15.22 8.43 -14.41
C ALA A 226 -15.09 7.99 -12.96
N SER A 227 -15.28 6.70 -12.68
CA SER A 227 -15.07 6.13 -11.36
C SER A 227 -14.36 4.77 -11.39
N LEU A 228 -13.52 4.53 -10.38
CA LEU A 228 -12.78 3.29 -10.20
C LEU A 228 -12.58 2.99 -8.71
N HIS A 229 -12.69 1.72 -8.35
CA HIS A 229 -12.10 1.17 -7.13
C HIS A 229 -10.93 0.26 -7.53
N PHE A 230 -9.74 0.59 -7.05
CA PHE A 230 -8.54 -0.21 -7.24
C PHE A 230 -8.06 -0.78 -5.91
N ILE A 231 -7.69 -2.06 -5.88
CA ILE A 231 -7.26 -2.77 -4.69
C ILE A 231 -5.84 -3.28 -4.90
N GLU A 232 -4.99 -3.05 -3.92
CA GLU A 232 -3.60 -3.52 -3.90
C GLU A 232 -3.38 -4.41 -2.69
N GLY A 233 -2.90 -5.61 -2.92
CA GLY A 233 -2.48 -6.55 -1.87
C GLY A 233 -1.00 -6.83 -1.96
N CYS A 234 -0.27 -6.69 -0.85
CA CYS A 234 1.18 -6.89 -0.81
C CYS A 234 1.56 -7.90 0.27
N SER A 235 2.48 -8.83 -0.05
CA SER A 235 2.95 -9.84 0.90
C SER A 235 4.34 -10.35 0.62
N ALA A 236 5.02 -10.88 1.65
CA ALA A 236 6.28 -11.59 1.54
C ALA A 236 6.40 -12.68 2.62
N PRO A 237 7.11 -13.80 2.36
CA PRO A 237 7.43 -14.77 3.38
C PRO A 237 8.50 -14.24 4.32
N LYS A 238 8.62 -14.86 5.50
CA LYS A 238 9.63 -14.50 6.48
C LYS A 238 10.99 -15.08 6.09
N TYR A 239 12.01 -14.22 6.05
CA TYR A 239 13.42 -14.59 5.91
C TYR A 239 14.23 -14.11 7.12
N ASN A 240 15.46 -14.57 7.24
CA ASN A 240 16.43 -14.13 8.24
C ASN A 240 17.37 -13.02 7.73
N VAL A 241 17.01 -12.38 6.63
CA VAL A 241 17.72 -11.25 6.02
C VAL A 241 16.72 -10.16 5.70
N ALA A 242 17.20 -8.92 5.58
CA ALA A 242 16.38 -7.80 5.17
C ALA A 242 15.85 -7.98 3.73
N ASN A 243 14.59 -7.63 3.54
CA ASN A 243 13.97 -7.42 2.24
C ASN A 243 13.46 -5.98 2.19
N LEU A 244 13.38 -5.41 1.01
CA LEU A 244 12.94 -4.04 0.79
C LEU A 244 11.70 -3.97 -0.10
N HIS A 245 10.74 -3.15 0.28
CA HIS A 245 9.67 -2.71 -0.61
C HIS A 245 9.75 -1.18 -0.74
N ALA A 246 9.96 -0.69 -1.95
CA ALA A 246 9.99 0.74 -2.24
C ALA A 246 9.22 1.02 -3.55
N GLY A 247 7.94 0.67 -3.56
CA GLY A 247 7.01 0.93 -4.65
C GLY A 247 6.67 2.41 -4.78
N CYS A 248 6.10 2.78 -5.92
CA CYS A 248 5.60 4.13 -6.17
C CYS A 248 4.22 4.08 -6.81
N VAL A 249 3.31 4.90 -6.27
CA VAL A 249 1.92 5.00 -6.75
C VAL A 249 1.61 6.44 -7.11
N GLU A 250 1.22 6.67 -8.37
CA GLU A 250 0.79 7.97 -8.88
C GLU A 250 -0.64 7.90 -9.38
N LEU A 251 -1.54 8.69 -8.76
CA LEU A 251 -2.96 8.69 -9.03
C LEU A 251 -3.41 10.04 -9.58
N TYR A 252 -4.00 10.05 -10.75
CA TYR A 252 -4.55 11.24 -11.40
C TYR A 252 -6.08 11.15 -11.45
N VAL A 253 -6.74 11.91 -10.57
CA VAL A 253 -8.20 11.98 -10.49
C VAL A 253 -8.66 13.26 -11.18
N LYS A 254 -9.22 13.11 -12.38
CA LYS A 254 -9.63 14.23 -13.22
C LYS A 254 -10.93 14.87 -12.73
N LYS A 255 -11.39 15.91 -13.42
CA LYS A 255 -12.58 16.67 -13.05
C LYS A 255 -13.78 15.77 -12.81
N ASN A 256 -14.44 15.92 -11.65
CA ASN A 256 -15.61 15.14 -11.21
C ASN A 256 -15.39 13.61 -11.19
N ALA A 257 -14.18 13.13 -11.28
CA ALA A 257 -13.88 11.71 -11.21
C ALA A 257 -13.82 11.23 -9.75
N LYS A 258 -14.01 9.94 -9.55
CA LYS A 258 -13.87 9.29 -8.25
C LYS A 258 -12.92 8.10 -8.33
N LEU A 259 -11.92 8.09 -7.45
CA LEU A 259 -11.02 6.96 -7.27
C LEU A 259 -11.01 6.53 -5.81
N ARG A 260 -11.31 5.26 -5.55
CA ARG A 260 -10.99 4.60 -4.28
C ARG A 260 -9.77 3.73 -4.49
N TYR A 261 -8.75 3.91 -3.66
CA TYR A 261 -7.53 3.12 -3.65
C TYR A 261 -7.37 2.41 -2.31
N SER A 262 -7.54 1.11 -2.31
CA SER A 262 -7.47 0.28 -1.11
C SER A 262 -6.19 -0.53 -1.10
N THR A 263 -5.44 -0.52 -0.01
CA THR A 263 -4.21 -1.30 0.15
C THR A 263 -4.31 -2.17 1.39
N ILE A 264 -3.97 -3.45 1.28
CA ILE A 264 -3.70 -4.33 2.41
C ILE A 264 -2.28 -4.85 2.29
N GLU A 265 -1.46 -4.49 3.26
CA GLU A 265 -0.05 -4.85 3.33
C GLU A 265 0.15 -5.86 4.46
N ASN A 266 0.55 -7.08 4.08
CA ASN A 266 0.86 -8.18 4.99
C ASN A 266 2.29 -8.65 4.77
N TRP A 267 3.22 -7.78 5.09
CA TRP A 267 4.64 -8.05 4.97
C TRP A 267 5.18 -8.89 6.14
N SER A 268 6.21 -9.65 5.90
CA SER A 268 6.94 -10.33 6.97
C SER A 268 7.78 -9.35 7.81
N LYS A 269 8.09 -9.75 9.05
CA LYS A 269 8.81 -8.89 10.03
C LYS A 269 10.28 -8.61 9.71
N ASN A 270 10.79 -9.02 8.56
CA ASN A 270 12.12 -8.66 8.04
C ASN A 270 12.06 -7.63 6.90
N MET A 271 10.86 -7.15 6.57
CA MET A 271 10.64 -6.21 5.47
C MET A 271 10.81 -4.76 5.93
N TYR A 272 11.55 -3.99 5.15
CA TYR A 272 11.53 -2.53 5.17
C TYR A 272 10.57 -2.04 4.09
N ASN A 273 9.48 -1.41 4.50
CA ASN A 273 8.41 -0.96 3.61
C ASN A 273 8.44 0.57 3.48
N LEU A 274 9.08 1.07 2.43
CA LEU A 274 9.40 2.48 2.21
C LEU A 274 8.68 3.02 0.96
N ASN A 275 7.37 2.82 0.91
CA ASN A 275 6.53 3.08 -0.25
C ASN A 275 6.14 4.56 -0.37
N THR A 276 5.98 5.05 -1.61
CA THR A 276 5.57 6.43 -1.90
C THR A 276 4.28 6.46 -2.70
N LYS A 277 3.22 7.06 -2.15
CA LYS A 277 1.90 7.15 -2.81
C LYS A 277 1.45 8.61 -2.91
N ARG A 278 1.01 9.04 -4.10
CA ARG A 278 0.53 10.41 -4.31
C ARG A 278 -0.65 10.48 -5.28
N ALA A 279 -1.62 11.34 -4.94
CA ALA A 279 -2.77 11.65 -5.79
C ALA A 279 -2.83 13.13 -6.14
N LEU A 280 -3.15 13.44 -7.39
CA LEU A 280 -3.55 14.76 -7.85
C LEU A 280 -5.03 14.77 -8.16
N VAL A 281 -5.80 15.64 -7.49
CA VAL A 281 -7.25 15.68 -7.59
C VAL A 281 -7.69 17.00 -8.21
N GLU A 282 -8.35 16.92 -9.36
CA GLU A 282 -8.86 18.06 -10.11
C GLU A 282 -10.25 18.51 -9.60
N GLU A 283 -10.87 19.50 -10.23
CA GLU A 283 -12.13 20.12 -9.83
C GLU A 283 -13.25 19.10 -9.58
N GLY A 284 -13.87 19.16 -8.40
CA GLY A 284 -14.95 18.25 -7.99
C GLY A 284 -14.56 16.77 -7.87
N GLY A 285 -13.29 16.43 -8.14
CA GLY A 285 -12.80 15.06 -8.03
C GLY A 285 -12.71 14.58 -6.59
N THR A 286 -12.74 13.27 -6.37
CA THR A 286 -12.67 12.63 -5.06
C THR A 286 -11.66 11.49 -5.07
N ILE A 287 -10.73 11.52 -4.13
CA ILE A 287 -9.84 10.39 -3.78
C ILE A 287 -10.20 9.83 -2.42
N GLU A 288 -10.40 8.52 -2.35
CA GLU A 288 -10.61 7.77 -1.13
C GLU A 288 -9.45 6.78 -0.97
N TRP A 289 -8.69 6.93 0.11
CA TRP A 289 -7.62 5.99 0.50
C TRP A 289 -8.14 5.08 1.61
N VAL A 290 -7.98 3.77 1.45
CA VAL A 290 -8.22 2.78 2.50
C VAL A 290 -6.95 1.97 2.70
N SER A 291 -6.40 1.96 3.91
CA SER A 291 -5.08 1.36 4.18
C SER A 291 -5.12 0.43 5.39
N GLY A 292 -4.73 -0.82 5.21
CA GLY A 292 -4.42 -1.78 6.27
C GLY A 292 -2.94 -2.12 6.26
N SER A 293 -2.21 -1.78 7.32
CA SER A 293 -0.78 -2.06 7.45
C SER A 293 -0.52 -3.08 8.56
N PHE A 294 -0.07 -4.25 8.15
CA PHE A 294 0.28 -5.40 8.99
C PHE A 294 1.65 -5.92 8.60
N GLY A 295 2.42 -6.37 9.57
CA GLY A 295 3.77 -6.87 9.28
C GLY A 295 4.80 -5.75 9.17
N SER A 296 5.86 -5.99 8.38
CA SER A 296 7.08 -5.19 8.27
C SER A 296 7.90 -5.07 9.57
N HIS A 297 9.20 -4.85 9.44
CA HIS A 297 10.07 -4.40 10.52
C HIS A 297 9.94 -2.89 10.72
N VAL A 298 10.06 -2.16 9.61
CA VAL A 298 9.90 -0.71 9.54
C VAL A 298 8.97 -0.36 8.38
N SER A 299 8.05 0.57 8.58
CA SER A 299 7.21 1.13 7.52
C SER A 299 7.28 2.65 7.48
N TYR A 300 7.37 3.20 6.26
CA TYR A 300 7.15 4.61 5.92
C TYR A 300 6.01 4.68 4.92
N LEU A 301 4.80 5.00 5.39
CA LEU A 301 3.59 4.99 4.59
C LEU A 301 2.81 6.30 4.75
N TYR A 302 3.02 7.22 3.83
CA TYR A 302 2.42 8.56 3.90
C TYR A 302 1.76 8.94 2.56
N PRO A 303 0.60 8.35 2.19
CA PRO A 303 -0.12 8.77 1.00
C PRO A 303 -0.41 10.27 1.06
N MET A 304 -0.10 10.96 -0.03
CA MET A 304 -0.28 12.39 -0.15
C MET A 304 -1.33 12.71 -1.21
N SER A 305 -2.25 13.63 -0.92
CA SER A 305 -3.22 14.15 -1.88
C SER A 305 -3.04 15.64 -2.11
N ILE A 306 -2.99 16.05 -3.37
CA ILE A 306 -2.97 17.46 -3.79
C ILE A 306 -4.36 17.78 -4.37
N LEU A 307 -5.16 18.56 -3.61
CA LEU A 307 -6.49 19.00 -4.00
C LEU A 307 -6.35 20.28 -4.85
N LYS A 308 -6.09 20.07 -6.15
CA LYS A 308 -5.71 21.12 -7.11
C LYS A 308 -6.92 21.88 -7.64
N GLY A 309 -8.08 21.24 -7.73
CA GLY A 309 -9.29 21.84 -8.29
C GLY A 309 -10.29 22.29 -7.22
N ARG A 310 -11.13 23.29 -7.53
CA ARG A 310 -12.21 23.74 -6.65
C ARG A 310 -13.11 22.57 -6.25
N GLY A 311 -13.46 22.43 -4.98
CA GLY A 311 -14.34 21.40 -4.47
C GLY A 311 -13.78 19.98 -4.49
N ALA A 312 -12.48 19.82 -4.78
CA ALA A 312 -11.82 18.50 -4.72
C ALA A 312 -11.83 17.95 -3.29
N LYS A 313 -11.92 16.62 -3.17
CA LYS A 313 -12.09 15.93 -1.88
C LYS A 313 -11.06 14.84 -1.69
N MET A 314 -10.67 14.64 -0.43
CA MET A 314 -9.83 13.52 0.01
C MET A 314 -10.41 12.89 1.27
N GLU A 315 -10.53 11.56 1.27
CA GLU A 315 -10.83 10.76 2.44
C GLU A 315 -9.71 9.75 2.67
N PHE A 316 -9.28 9.59 3.91
CA PHE A 316 -8.30 8.59 4.30
C PHE A 316 -8.82 7.80 5.49
N THR A 317 -8.91 6.49 5.33
CA THR A 317 -9.25 5.55 6.39
C THR A 317 -8.13 4.53 6.53
N GLY A 318 -7.52 4.45 7.71
CA GLY A 318 -6.36 3.60 7.92
C GLY A 318 -6.40 2.80 9.22
N ILE A 319 -5.82 1.60 9.18
CA ILE A 319 -5.52 0.81 10.36
C ILE A 319 -4.08 0.29 10.31
N THR A 320 -3.39 0.39 11.45
CA THR A 320 -2.03 -0.10 11.62
C THR A 320 -1.98 -1.03 12.83
N PHE A 321 -1.34 -2.17 12.70
CA PHE A 321 -1.09 -3.09 13.81
C PHE A 321 0.41 -3.34 13.95
N ALA A 322 1.00 -2.83 15.05
CA ALA A 322 2.42 -2.97 15.36
C ALA A 322 2.64 -3.97 16.51
N GLY A 323 3.28 -5.08 16.20
CA GLY A 323 3.68 -6.10 17.18
C GLY A 323 5.16 -6.04 17.52
N LYS A 324 5.65 -7.06 18.23
CA LYS A 324 7.04 -7.16 18.69
C LYS A 324 8.06 -6.95 17.57
N GLY A 325 9.00 -6.02 17.79
CA GLY A 325 10.09 -5.69 16.86
C GLY A 325 9.66 -4.89 15.63
N GLN A 326 8.46 -4.31 15.63
CA GLN A 326 7.94 -3.49 14.53
C GLN A 326 7.92 -2.02 14.92
N ASN A 327 8.31 -1.15 13.98
CA ASN A 327 8.19 0.30 14.09
C ASN A 327 7.48 0.83 12.82
N LEU A 328 6.16 0.98 12.92
CA LEU A 328 5.31 1.33 11.80
C LEU A 328 4.94 2.81 11.86
N ASP A 329 5.62 3.62 11.05
CA ASP A 329 5.35 5.05 10.93
C ASP A 329 4.46 5.27 9.70
N THR A 330 3.21 5.56 9.95
CA THR A 330 2.17 5.71 8.94
C THR A 330 1.52 7.08 9.05
N GLY A 331 0.74 7.46 8.05
CA GLY A 331 0.05 8.74 8.12
C GLY A 331 -0.60 9.12 6.80
N ALA A 332 -0.96 10.39 6.70
CA ALA A 332 -1.42 10.95 5.43
C ALA A 332 -1.13 12.44 5.36
N LYS A 333 -0.88 12.93 4.13
CA LYS A 333 -0.68 14.34 3.85
C LYS A 333 -1.72 14.83 2.86
N VAL A 334 -2.29 16.00 3.15
CA VAL A 334 -3.18 16.69 2.21
C VAL A 334 -2.71 18.12 1.97
N VAL A 335 -2.75 18.55 0.72
CA VAL A 335 -2.51 19.93 0.30
C VAL A 335 -3.78 20.48 -0.33
N HIS A 336 -4.45 21.39 0.37
CA HIS A 336 -5.56 22.17 -0.15
C HIS A 336 -4.99 23.32 -0.99
N ALA A 337 -5.00 23.14 -2.33
CA ALA A 337 -4.42 24.10 -3.28
C ALA A 337 -5.47 24.97 -3.97
N ALA A 338 -6.76 24.68 -3.81
CA ALA A 338 -7.87 25.38 -4.43
C ALA A 338 -9.01 25.65 -3.43
N PRO A 339 -9.94 26.61 -3.72
CA PRO A 339 -11.07 26.91 -2.85
C PRO A 339 -12.04 25.75 -2.68
N ASP A 340 -12.78 25.76 -1.56
CA ASP A 340 -13.89 24.88 -1.24
C ASP A 340 -13.53 23.39 -1.20
N THR A 341 -12.25 23.07 -1.02
CA THR A 341 -11.76 21.69 -0.91
C THR A 341 -12.02 21.10 0.46
N SER A 342 -12.14 19.78 0.55
CA SER A 342 -12.38 19.11 1.83
C SER A 342 -11.52 17.86 2.00
N SER A 343 -11.10 17.61 3.24
CA SER A 343 -10.40 16.38 3.59
C SER A 343 -10.85 15.82 4.94
N TYR A 344 -10.86 14.50 5.03
CA TYR A 344 -11.10 13.77 6.26
C TYR A 344 -10.11 12.62 6.40
N MET A 345 -9.44 12.54 7.54
CA MET A 345 -8.53 11.46 7.89
C MET A 345 -9.07 10.76 9.15
N ASN A 346 -9.31 9.45 9.04
CA ASN A 346 -9.74 8.62 10.16
C ASN A 346 -8.80 7.43 10.28
N THR A 347 -8.06 7.35 11.39
CA THR A 347 -7.07 6.32 11.58
C THR A 347 -7.20 5.61 12.91
N ARG A 348 -6.84 4.34 12.88
CA ARG A 348 -6.75 3.50 14.05
C ARG A 348 -5.40 2.82 14.10
N SER A 349 -4.78 2.80 15.26
CA SER A 349 -3.54 2.05 15.47
C SER A 349 -3.65 1.15 16.69
N ILE A 350 -3.05 -0.01 16.59
CA ILE A 350 -2.98 -1.00 17.65
C ILE A 350 -1.51 -1.35 17.86
N SER A 351 -1.04 -1.31 19.09
CA SER A 351 0.34 -1.67 19.44
C SER A 351 0.35 -2.75 20.51
N LYS A 352 1.23 -3.75 20.35
CA LYS A 352 1.32 -4.94 21.18
C LYS A 352 2.77 -5.42 21.31
N ASP A 353 3.12 -6.00 22.48
CA ASP A 353 4.41 -6.67 22.75
C ASP A 353 5.61 -5.75 22.47
N GLY A 354 5.53 -4.47 22.88
CA GLY A 354 6.56 -3.47 22.64
C GLY A 354 6.62 -2.93 21.20
N GLY A 355 5.61 -3.20 20.37
CA GLY A 355 5.48 -2.61 19.04
C GLY A 355 5.27 -1.10 19.09
N ILE A 356 5.78 -0.41 18.08
CA ILE A 356 5.67 1.05 17.96
C ILE A 356 4.81 1.39 16.74
N SER A 357 3.74 2.14 16.96
CA SER A 357 2.93 2.74 15.90
C SER A 357 3.01 4.25 15.97
N THR A 358 3.33 4.91 14.87
CA THR A 358 3.31 6.37 14.75
C THR A 358 2.32 6.78 13.67
N PHE A 359 1.45 7.74 13.98
CA PHE A 359 0.59 8.37 13.00
C PHE A 359 1.02 9.82 12.75
N ARG A 360 1.46 10.12 11.51
CA ARG A 360 1.82 11.47 11.07
C ARG A 360 0.75 12.03 10.15
N SER A 361 0.03 13.06 10.61
CA SER A 361 -0.87 13.81 9.75
C SER A 361 -0.23 15.13 9.32
N SER A 362 -0.40 15.48 8.05
CA SER A 362 0.04 16.78 7.55
C SER A 362 -1.07 17.45 6.73
N VAL A 363 -1.55 18.59 7.20
CA VAL A 363 -2.58 19.40 6.53
C VAL A 363 -1.96 20.72 6.12
N VAL A 364 -1.87 20.97 4.81
CA VAL A 364 -1.42 22.23 4.25
C VAL A 364 -2.60 22.92 3.57
N VAL A 365 -2.93 24.15 3.98
CA VAL A 365 -3.98 24.96 3.35
C VAL A 365 -3.33 26.19 2.73
N ASN A 366 -3.28 26.23 1.41
CA ASN A 366 -2.65 27.32 0.68
C ASN A 366 -3.43 28.64 0.83
N LYS A 367 -2.78 29.75 0.53
CA LYS A 367 -3.32 31.11 0.68
C LYS A 367 -4.67 31.29 -0.05
N ASP A 368 -4.79 30.69 -1.23
CA ASP A 368 -5.97 30.83 -2.09
C ASP A 368 -7.05 29.75 -1.86
N ALA A 369 -6.80 28.79 -0.98
CA ALA A 369 -7.73 27.71 -0.66
C ALA A 369 -8.81 28.14 0.36
N CYS A 370 -9.52 29.24 0.06
CA CYS A 370 -10.60 29.75 0.90
C CYS A 370 -11.80 28.79 0.92
N GLY A 371 -12.50 28.69 2.06
CA GLY A 371 -13.65 27.78 2.21
C GLY A 371 -13.28 26.32 2.44
N SER A 372 -11.99 25.99 2.46
CA SER A 372 -11.54 24.61 2.67
C SER A 372 -11.80 24.12 4.09
N LYS A 373 -12.09 22.82 4.21
CA LYS A 373 -12.37 22.12 5.47
C LYS A 373 -11.49 20.89 5.60
N SER A 374 -10.90 20.69 6.76
CA SER A 374 -10.13 19.48 7.07
C SER A 374 -10.43 19.00 8.48
N ALA A 375 -10.62 17.70 8.64
CA ALA A 375 -10.73 17.05 9.94
C ALA A 375 -9.82 15.83 9.98
N VAL A 376 -9.11 15.69 11.11
CA VAL A 376 -8.25 14.54 11.39
C VAL A 376 -8.70 13.91 12.69
N SER A 377 -9.03 12.63 12.67
CA SER A 377 -9.36 11.83 13.84
C SER A 377 -8.42 10.63 13.91
N CYS A 378 -7.64 10.53 14.97
CA CYS A 378 -6.79 9.36 15.19
C CYS A 378 -7.09 8.72 16.55
N GLN A 379 -7.18 7.40 16.55
CA GLN A 379 -7.41 6.62 17.76
C GLN A 379 -6.35 5.52 17.85
N SER A 380 -5.76 5.40 19.04
CA SER A 380 -4.71 4.42 19.30
C SER A 380 -5.06 3.56 20.50
N LEU A 381 -4.86 2.26 20.37
CA LEU A 381 -5.08 1.27 21.40
C LEU A 381 -3.78 0.52 21.70
N MET A 382 -3.26 0.67 22.91
CA MET A 382 -2.13 -0.11 23.40
C MET A 382 -2.64 -1.31 24.18
N LEU A 383 -2.10 -2.49 23.92
CA LEU A 383 -2.55 -3.73 24.55
C LEU A 383 -1.70 -4.12 25.79
N ASP A 384 -0.59 -3.45 25.98
CA ASP A 384 0.36 -3.64 27.10
C ASP A 384 1.08 -2.33 27.44
N SER A 385 1.90 -2.35 28.49
CA SER A 385 2.65 -1.20 28.98
C SER A 385 4.00 -0.96 28.30
N GLU A 386 4.47 -1.90 27.49
CA GLU A 386 5.75 -1.81 26.76
C GLU A 386 5.56 -1.19 25.37
N SER A 387 4.36 -1.29 24.85
CA SER A 387 3.98 -0.78 23.53
C SER A 387 3.89 0.74 23.50
N ARG A 388 4.16 1.31 22.33
CA ARG A 388 4.16 2.76 22.13
C ARG A 388 3.25 3.16 20.97
N SER A 389 2.53 4.26 21.15
CA SER A 389 1.78 4.91 20.09
C SER A 389 2.01 6.41 20.09
N ASP A 390 2.46 6.93 18.97
CA ASP A 390 2.74 8.36 18.78
C ASP A 390 1.76 8.97 17.77
N THR A 391 1.38 10.22 18.02
CA THR A 391 0.62 11.05 17.07
C THR A 391 1.38 12.34 16.84
N ILE A 392 1.73 12.60 15.56
CA ILE A 392 2.53 13.75 15.15
C ILE A 392 1.75 14.58 14.12
N PRO A 393 0.90 15.53 14.60
CA PRO A 393 0.15 16.41 13.70
C PRO A 393 1.02 17.58 13.21
N ALA A 394 0.91 17.90 11.93
CA ALA A 394 1.49 19.08 11.31
C ALA A 394 0.40 19.87 10.56
N MET A 395 0.26 21.14 10.85
CA MET A 395 -0.73 22.02 10.21
C MET A 395 -0.06 23.31 9.74
N ASP A 396 -0.12 23.54 8.42
CA ASP A 396 0.34 24.79 7.78
C ASP A 396 -0.86 25.49 7.11
N ILE A 397 -1.51 26.38 7.84
CA ILE A 397 -2.75 27.04 7.43
C ILE A 397 -2.45 28.49 7.05
N ARG A 398 -2.44 28.78 5.74
CA ARG A 398 -2.05 30.08 5.19
C ARG A 398 -3.23 30.99 4.86
N THR A 399 -4.46 30.63 5.23
CA THR A 399 -5.68 31.45 5.06
C THR A 399 -6.52 31.45 6.34
N ARG A 400 -7.19 32.57 6.62
CA ARG A 400 -8.15 32.69 7.74
C ARG A 400 -9.54 32.14 7.39
N LYS A 401 -9.78 31.79 6.12
CA LYS A 401 -11.07 31.33 5.60
C LYS A 401 -11.10 29.79 5.45
N ALA A 402 -10.45 29.07 6.35
CA ALA A 402 -10.48 27.60 6.39
C ALA A 402 -10.90 27.12 7.79
N SER A 403 -11.46 25.92 7.84
CA SER A 403 -11.81 25.22 9.09
C SER A 403 -10.99 23.94 9.17
N VAL A 404 -10.11 23.85 10.16
CA VAL A 404 -9.23 22.70 10.34
C VAL A 404 -9.33 22.23 11.80
N GLY A 405 -9.57 20.92 11.98
CA GLY A 405 -9.63 20.28 13.29
C GLY A 405 -8.79 19.02 13.35
N HIS A 406 -8.21 18.73 14.52
CA HIS A 406 -7.51 17.49 14.81
C HIS A 406 -7.94 16.97 16.17
N GLU A 407 -8.34 15.70 16.24
CA GLU A 407 -8.68 14.98 17.45
C GLU A 407 -7.82 13.72 17.57
N ALA A 408 -7.20 13.51 18.72
CA ALA A 408 -6.44 12.29 19.02
C ALA A 408 -6.99 11.65 20.31
N LYS A 409 -7.20 10.33 20.28
CA LYS A 409 -7.55 9.50 21.43
C LYS A 409 -6.55 8.36 21.55
N ILE A 410 -5.78 8.36 22.61
CA ILE A 410 -4.79 7.33 22.91
C ILE A 410 -5.16 6.69 24.23
N GLY A 411 -5.28 5.37 24.26
CA GLY A 411 -5.65 4.63 25.45
C GLY A 411 -5.14 3.21 25.46
N SER A 412 -5.24 2.57 26.60
CA SER A 412 -5.05 1.13 26.77
C SER A 412 -6.39 0.40 26.71
N ILE A 413 -6.31 -0.92 26.52
CA ILE A 413 -7.49 -1.77 26.62
C ILE A 413 -8.07 -1.69 28.04
N SER A 414 -9.40 -1.56 28.16
CA SER A 414 -10.08 -1.45 29.45
C SER A 414 -10.17 -2.80 30.16
N ASP A 415 -9.52 -2.95 31.29
CA ASP A 415 -9.61 -4.16 32.11
C ASP A 415 -11.05 -4.41 32.58
N ASP A 416 -11.84 -3.37 32.88
CA ASP A 416 -13.26 -3.49 33.21
C ASP A 416 -14.07 -4.09 32.04
N ALA A 417 -13.77 -3.67 30.79
CA ALA A 417 -14.44 -4.22 29.61
C ALA A 417 -14.07 -5.69 29.40
N VAL A 418 -12.79 -6.04 29.57
CA VAL A 418 -12.31 -7.42 29.52
C VAL A 418 -13.00 -8.26 30.60
N PHE A 419 -12.97 -7.79 31.84
CA PHE A 419 -13.63 -8.48 32.99
C PHE A 419 -15.13 -8.68 32.75
N TYR A 420 -15.82 -7.66 32.22
CA TYR A 420 -17.25 -7.79 31.89
C TYR A 420 -17.51 -8.91 30.89
N LEU A 421 -16.73 -9.02 29.84
CA LEU A 421 -16.84 -10.09 28.82
C LEU A 421 -16.51 -11.47 29.43
N MET A 422 -15.46 -11.54 30.24
CA MET A 422 -15.10 -12.77 30.97
C MET A 422 -16.23 -13.22 31.91
N SER A 423 -16.92 -12.30 32.59
CA SER A 423 -18.07 -12.61 33.44
C SER A 423 -19.28 -13.16 32.67
N ARG A 424 -19.27 -13.02 31.32
CA ARG A 424 -20.25 -13.62 30.39
C ARG A 424 -19.78 -14.94 29.79
N GLY A 425 -18.67 -15.49 30.26
CA GLY A 425 -18.16 -16.81 29.88
C GLY A 425 -17.13 -16.81 28.75
N MET A 426 -16.64 -15.65 28.35
CA MET A 426 -15.53 -15.56 27.38
C MET A 426 -14.19 -15.83 28.06
N SER A 427 -13.23 -16.40 27.33
CA SER A 427 -11.83 -16.40 27.78
C SER A 427 -11.28 -14.96 27.74
N GLU A 428 -10.21 -14.68 28.47
CA GLU A 428 -9.56 -13.36 28.43
C GLU A 428 -9.06 -13.05 27.02
N GLU A 429 -8.47 -14.03 26.33
CA GLU A 429 -7.99 -13.91 24.96
C GLU A 429 -9.13 -13.54 23.99
N ASP A 430 -10.25 -14.25 24.05
CA ASP A 430 -11.41 -13.95 23.21
C ASP A 430 -12.03 -12.59 23.53
N ALA A 431 -12.06 -12.19 24.81
CA ALA A 431 -12.56 -10.88 25.22
C ALA A 431 -11.68 -9.74 24.66
N ARG A 432 -10.37 -9.86 24.78
CA ARG A 432 -9.41 -8.91 24.20
C ARG A 432 -9.51 -8.87 22.67
N ALA A 433 -9.57 -10.03 22.01
CA ALA A 433 -9.72 -10.14 20.56
C ALA A 433 -11.03 -9.50 20.06
N LEU A 434 -12.13 -9.68 20.78
CA LEU A 434 -13.42 -9.03 20.47
C LEU A 434 -13.37 -7.52 20.55
N ILE A 435 -12.74 -6.97 21.62
CA ILE A 435 -12.58 -5.52 21.79
C ILE A 435 -11.73 -4.94 20.65
N VAL A 436 -10.61 -5.60 20.31
CA VAL A 436 -9.72 -5.17 19.22
C VAL A 436 -10.42 -5.26 17.86
N SER A 437 -11.17 -6.31 17.61
CA SER A 437 -11.96 -6.46 16.37
C SER A 437 -13.02 -5.36 16.27
N GLY A 438 -13.72 -5.04 17.37
CA GLY A 438 -14.66 -3.93 17.42
C GLY A 438 -13.99 -2.56 17.18
N PHE A 439 -12.79 -2.38 17.70
CA PHE A 439 -11.99 -1.17 17.43
C PHE A 439 -11.61 -1.06 15.94
N ALA A 440 -11.33 -2.16 15.27
CA ALA A 440 -10.95 -2.20 13.84
C ALA A 440 -12.15 -2.15 12.87
N ASP A 441 -13.37 -2.42 13.33
CA ASP A 441 -14.57 -2.64 12.52
C ASP A 441 -14.91 -1.50 11.53
N ASN A 442 -14.62 -0.25 11.91
CA ASN A 442 -14.87 0.89 11.03
C ASN A 442 -14.03 0.85 9.77
N VAL A 443 -12.80 0.30 9.82
CA VAL A 443 -11.93 0.18 8.65
C VAL A 443 -12.34 -1.04 7.82
N SER A 444 -12.70 -2.14 8.46
CA SER A 444 -13.12 -3.36 7.75
C SER A 444 -14.36 -3.13 6.88
N LYS A 445 -15.28 -2.28 7.32
CA LYS A 445 -16.50 -1.93 6.57
C LYS A 445 -16.23 -1.12 5.29
N GLU A 446 -15.09 -0.50 5.17
CA GLU A 446 -14.68 0.23 3.96
C GLU A 446 -14.04 -0.67 2.89
N LEU A 447 -13.71 -1.91 3.25
CA LEU A 447 -13.10 -2.89 2.36
C LEU A 447 -14.18 -3.78 1.69
N PRO A 448 -13.92 -4.33 0.50
CA PRO A 448 -14.69 -5.46 -0.02
C PRO A 448 -14.69 -6.61 0.98
N LEU A 449 -15.76 -7.43 0.95
CA LEU A 449 -16.01 -8.48 1.96
C LEU A 449 -14.78 -9.39 2.18
N GLU A 450 -14.15 -9.82 1.10
CA GLU A 450 -13.01 -10.73 1.11
C GLU A 450 -11.81 -10.12 1.85
N TYR A 451 -11.53 -8.84 1.59
CA TYR A 451 -10.46 -8.09 2.27
C TYR A 451 -10.80 -7.74 3.71
N ALA A 452 -12.07 -7.52 4.01
CA ALA A 452 -12.54 -7.36 5.38
C ALA A 452 -12.32 -8.66 6.19
N VAL A 453 -12.58 -9.81 5.57
CA VAL A 453 -12.31 -11.13 6.17
C VAL A 453 -10.81 -11.33 6.39
N GLU A 454 -9.98 -11.04 5.36
CA GLU A 454 -8.52 -11.14 5.47
C GLU A 454 -7.99 -10.22 6.60
N MET A 455 -8.39 -8.97 6.64
CA MET A 455 -7.99 -8.03 7.69
C MET A 455 -8.38 -8.53 9.09
N ASN A 456 -9.60 -9.03 9.26
CA ASN A 456 -10.04 -9.58 10.54
C ASN A 456 -9.25 -10.83 10.92
N ASN A 457 -8.88 -11.68 9.95
CA ASN A 457 -8.02 -12.82 10.17
C ASN A 457 -6.61 -12.41 10.60
N LEU A 458 -6.02 -11.40 9.96
CA LEU A 458 -4.72 -10.85 10.34
C LEU A 458 -4.74 -10.28 11.77
N ILE A 459 -5.79 -9.53 12.14
CA ILE A 459 -5.97 -9.03 13.51
C ILE A 459 -6.04 -10.19 14.51
N ARG A 460 -6.82 -11.23 14.22
CA ARG A 460 -6.91 -12.42 15.10
C ARG A 460 -5.58 -13.14 15.23
N LEU A 461 -4.82 -13.28 14.15
CA LEU A 461 -3.49 -13.88 14.17
C LEU A 461 -2.50 -13.08 15.04
N GLU A 462 -2.53 -11.76 14.91
CA GLU A 462 -1.68 -10.90 15.74
C GLU A 462 -2.14 -10.89 17.21
N MET A 463 -3.41 -11.20 17.50
CA MET A 463 -3.93 -11.32 18.87
C MET A 463 -3.62 -12.65 19.55
N LYS A 464 -3.27 -13.73 18.79
CA LYS A 464 -2.85 -15.01 19.40
C LYS A 464 -1.57 -14.83 20.21
N GLY A 465 -1.53 -15.49 21.37
CA GLY A 465 -0.40 -15.41 22.29
C GLY A 465 -0.40 -14.18 23.17
N CYS A 466 -1.56 -13.51 23.37
CA CYS A 466 -1.68 -12.38 24.29
C CYS A 466 -1.69 -12.77 25.78
N ILE A 467 -1.50 -14.04 26.10
CA ILE A 467 -1.38 -14.56 27.46
C ILE A 467 0.00 -15.17 27.60
N GLY A 468 0.91 -14.41 28.16
CA GLY A 468 2.25 -14.78 28.60
C GLY A 468 2.52 -14.19 29.94
#